data_3268998719ff56ad78357eb664ec30db
#
_entry.id   3268998719ff56ad78357eb664ec30db
#
_cell.length_a   1.000
_cell.length_b   1.000
_cell.length_c   1.000
_cell.angle_alpha   90.00
_cell.angle_beta   90.00
_cell.angle_gamma   90.00
#
_symmetry.space_group_name_H-M   'P 1'
#
loop_
_entity.id
_entity.type
_entity.pdbx_description
1 polymer ?
#
loop_
_entity_poly.entity_id
_entity_poly.type
_entity_poly.pdbx_seq_one_letter_code
_entity_poly.pdbx_strand_id
1 'polypeptide(L)'
;FTRDGVGTVMTSAPLAQLRDASIEDVGAILGLIEPLEADGTLVKRGRERLEMEITRFSVVEHDGVIVGCAALYPFSTEKAAELACLAVMPDFRRSGYGEQLCNHIEARAKKLKLKRLFVLTTRTAHWFIERGFADAGVNELPEARRELYNLQRRSKVLVKAL
;
A
#
# COMPACT_ATOMS: atom_id res chain seq x y z
N PHE A 1 -25.83 -21.86 -11.88
CA PHE A 1 -25.61 -21.62 -11.95
C PHE A 1 -25.69 -21.93 -12.22
N THR A 2 -25.84 -22.26 -11.96
CA THR A 2 -25.64 -22.07 -12.11
C THR A 2 -25.72 -22.38 -12.24
N ARG A 3 -25.59 -22.21 -11.88
CA ARG A 3 -25.45 -22.01 -11.81
C ARG A 3 -25.47 -22.18 -11.60
N ASP A 4 -26.08 -22.56 -11.63
CA ASP A 4 -25.77 -22.32 -11.42
C ASP A 4 -25.81 -22.24 -11.27
N GLY A 5 -26.42 -22.53 -10.82
CA GLY A 5 -26.09 -21.73 -10.73
C GLY A 5 -26.21 -21.67 -10.31
N VAL A 6 -26.78 -21.88 -10.10
CA VAL A 6 -26.42 -21.43 -9.63
C VAL A 6 -26.38 -21.16 -9.19
N GLY A 7 -26.59 -21.26 -8.82
CA GLY A 7 -26.17 -20.53 -8.46
C GLY A 7 -26.07 -20.38 -7.88
N THR A 8 -26.22 -20.38 -7.80
CA THR A 8 -25.79 -19.99 -7.25
C THR A 8 -25.33 -19.79 -6.78
N VAL A 9 -25.23 -19.85 -6.70
CA VAL A 9 -24.56 -19.59 -6.31
C VAL A 9 -24.08 -19.38 -5.94
N MET A 10 -23.92 -19.34 -5.90
CA MET A 10 -23.37 -19.00 -5.52
C MET A 10 -22.54 -18.69 -5.16
N THR A 11 -22.50 -18.59 -5.52
CA THR A 11 -21.47 -18.44 -5.00
C THR A 11 -21.06 -17.45 -4.27
N SER A 12 -20.77 -17.31 -3.53
CA SER A 12 -20.10 -16.40 -2.70
C SER A 12 -18.64 -16.34 -2.95
N ALA A 13 -18.27 -16.47 -4.15
CA ALA A 13 -16.91 -16.24 -4.52
C ALA A 13 -16.46 -14.93 -3.92
N PRO A 14 -15.25 -14.83 -3.44
CA PRO A 14 -14.76 -13.54 -2.93
C PRO A 14 -15.04 -12.52 -4.00
N LEU A 15 -15.88 -11.60 -3.65
CA LEU A 15 -16.21 -10.50 -4.54
C LEU A 15 -15.06 -9.50 -4.56
N ALA A 16 -13.98 -9.79 -3.81
CA ALA A 16 -12.80 -8.95 -3.74
C ALA A 16 -11.75 -9.40 -4.74
N GLN A 17 -11.15 -8.45 -5.42
CA GLN A 17 -10.09 -8.69 -6.38
C GLN A 17 -8.94 -7.72 -6.11
N LEU A 18 -7.74 -8.28 -5.93
CA LEU A 18 -6.53 -7.48 -5.80
C LEU A 18 -5.90 -7.38 -7.18
N ARG A 19 -5.67 -6.16 -7.66
CA ARG A 19 -5.18 -5.93 -9.02
C ARG A 19 -4.33 -4.66 -9.08
N ASP A 20 -3.65 -4.47 -10.20
CA ASP A 20 -2.94 -3.23 -10.45
C ASP A 20 -3.96 -2.11 -10.66
N ALA A 21 -3.61 -0.92 -10.20
CA ALA A 21 -4.45 0.25 -10.39
C ALA A 21 -4.35 0.77 -11.82
N SER A 22 -5.42 1.42 -12.26
CA SER A 22 -5.45 2.11 -13.55
C SER A 22 -5.79 3.57 -13.32
N ILE A 23 -5.68 4.37 -14.39
CA ILE A 23 -5.96 5.80 -14.30
C ILE A 23 -7.38 6.09 -13.80
N GLU A 24 -8.30 5.18 -14.07
CA GLU A 24 -9.70 5.33 -13.64
C GLU A 24 -9.86 5.18 -12.13
N ASP A 25 -8.88 4.61 -11.44
CA ASP A 25 -8.93 4.40 -10.01
C ASP A 25 -8.43 5.61 -9.21
N VAL A 26 -7.89 6.63 -9.86
CA VAL A 26 -7.27 7.78 -9.17
C VAL A 26 -8.25 8.45 -8.21
N GLY A 27 -9.48 8.69 -8.65
CA GLY A 27 -10.48 9.32 -7.78
C GLY A 27 -10.77 8.51 -6.53
N ALA A 28 -10.89 7.19 -6.68
CA ALA A 28 -11.15 6.30 -5.54
C ALA A 28 -9.96 6.26 -4.60
N ILE A 29 -8.75 6.21 -5.13
CA ILE A 29 -7.53 6.22 -4.31
C ILE A 29 -7.45 7.53 -3.51
N LEU A 30 -7.74 8.66 -4.14
CA LEU A 30 -7.79 9.94 -3.44
C LEU A 30 -8.75 9.90 -2.26
N GLY A 31 -9.94 9.34 -2.48
CA GLY A 31 -10.92 9.21 -1.41
C GLY A 31 -10.44 8.37 -0.25
N LEU A 32 -9.63 7.35 -0.53
CA LEU A 32 -9.06 6.51 0.52
C LEU A 32 -7.98 7.22 1.32
N ILE A 33 -7.11 7.99 0.65
CA ILE A 33 -5.94 8.55 1.31
C ILE A 33 -6.17 9.93 1.92
N GLU A 34 -7.15 10.69 1.42
CA GLU A 34 -7.40 12.05 1.92
C GLU A 34 -7.62 12.12 3.43
N PRO A 35 -8.44 11.26 4.05
CA PRO A 35 -8.60 11.32 5.50
C PRO A 35 -7.29 11.05 6.25
N LEU A 36 -6.44 10.20 5.71
CA LEU A 36 -5.16 9.86 6.31
C LEU A 36 -4.12 10.96 6.07
N GLU A 37 -4.24 11.69 4.99
CA GLU A 37 -3.43 12.88 4.76
C GLU A 37 -3.83 14.00 5.73
N ALA A 38 -5.13 14.15 5.95
CA ALA A 38 -5.65 15.18 6.83
C ALA A 38 -5.21 14.98 8.29
N ASP A 39 -5.10 13.73 8.73
CA ASP A 39 -4.72 13.44 10.12
C ASP A 39 -3.20 13.22 10.28
N GLY A 40 -2.42 13.39 9.22
CA GLY A 40 -0.96 13.29 9.28
C GLY A 40 -0.40 11.88 9.15
N THR A 41 -1.25 10.87 8.97
CA THR A 41 -0.79 9.49 8.79
C THR A 41 -0.03 9.32 7.49
N LEU A 42 -0.50 9.96 6.41
CA LEU A 42 0.14 9.89 5.10
C LEU A 42 0.58 11.28 4.64
N VAL A 43 1.61 11.30 3.81
CA VAL A 43 2.06 12.52 3.15
C VAL A 43 1.08 12.86 2.03
N LYS A 44 0.74 14.14 1.92
CA LYS A 44 -0.21 14.60 0.92
C LYS A 44 0.30 14.38 -0.51
N ARG A 45 -0.56 13.85 -1.37
CA ARG A 45 -0.30 13.66 -2.79
C ARG A 45 -1.43 14.26 -3.60
N GLY A 46 -1.11 15.16 -4.53
CA GLY A 46 -2.12 15.71 -5.41
C GLY A 46 -2.58 14.70 -6.46
N ARG A 47 -3.75 14.98 -7.06
CA ARG A 47 -4.29 14.13 -8.12
C ARG A 47 -3.29 13.95 -9.27
N GLU A 48 -2.65 15.04 -9.66
CA GLU A 48 -1.71 15.02 -10.78
C GLU A 48 -0.56 14.07 -10.53
N ARG A 49 -0.01 14.06 -9.31
CA ARG A 49 1.05 13.13 -8.93
C ARG A 49 0.56 11.70 -8.96
N LEU A 50 -0.65 11.44 -8.47
CA LEU A 50 -1.23 10.11 -8.51
C LEU A 50 -1.40 9.61 -9.94
N GLU A 51 -1.85 10.49 -10.83
CA GLU A 51 -1.99 10.12 -12.23
C GLU A 51 -0.66 9.73 -12.84
N MET A 52 0.40 10.45 -12.52
CA MET A 52 1.74 10.15 -13.01
C MET A 52 2.32 8.86 -12.45
N GLU A 53 1.95 8.52 -11.21
CA GLU A 53 2.54 7.39 -10.50
C GLU A 53 1.59 6.20 -10.40
N ILE A 54 0.50 6.19 -11.14
CA ILE A 54 -0.56 5.20 -10.97
C ILE A 54 -0.06 3.75 -11.17
N THR A 55 0.95 3.55 -11.99
CA THR A 55 1.49 2.21 -12.22
C THR A 55 2.18 1.63 -10.99
N ARG A 56 2.48 2.45 -9.98
CA ARG A 56 3.08 1.99 -8.73
C ARG A 56 2.04 1.47 -7.74
N PHE A 57 0.76 1.69 -8.04
CA PHE A 57 -0.32 1.37 -7.10
C PHE A 57 -0.98 0.05 -7.40
N SER A 58 -1.39 -0.63 -6.35
CA SER A 58 -2.27 -1.80 -6.40
C SER A 58 -3.50 -1.49 -5.58
N VAL A 59 -4.63 -2.06 -5.96
CA VAL A 59 -5.92 -1.79 -5.29
C VAL A 59 -6.64 -3.09 -5.00
N VAL A 60 -7.52 -3.05 -4.00
CA VAL A 60 -8.49 -4.09 -3.74
C VAL A 60 -9.85 -3.55 -4.14
N GLU A 61 -10.51 -4.25 -5.04
CA GLU A 61 -11.85 -3.94 -5.48
C GLU A 61 -12.81 -4.96 -4.88
N HIS A 62 -13.84 -4.47 -4.21
CA HIS A 62 -14.85 -5.32 -3.57
C HIS A 62 -16.20 -4.89 -4.09
N ASP A 63 -16.89 -5.78 -4.80
CA ASP A 63 -18.21 -5.48 -5.43
C ASP A 63 -18.14 -4.22 -6.29
N GLY A 64 -17.08 -4.07 -7.06
CA GLY A 64 -16.93 -2.93 -7.96
C GLY A 64 -16.50 -1.64 -7.28
N VAL A 65 -16.21 -1.67 -5.98
CA VAL A 65 -15.77 -0.49 -5.23
C VAL A 65 -14.34 -0.69 -4.77
N ILE A 66 -13.49 0.32 -4.97
CA ILE A 66 -12.11 0.28 -4.48
C ILE A 66 -12.14 0.53 -2.98
N VAL A 67 -11.74 -0.48 -2.20
CA VAL A 67 -11.79 -0.43 -0.74
C VAL A 67 -10.41 -0.40 -0.10
N GLY A 68 -9.35 -0.57 -0.87
CA GLY A 68 -7.99 -0.50 -0.35
C GLY A 68 -6.98 -0.22 -1.44
N CYS A 69 -5.83 0.33 -1.05
CA CYS A 69 -4.73 0.60 -1.97
C CYS A 69 -3.38 0.53 -1.26
N ALA A 70 -2.33 0.35 -2.05
CA ALA A 70 -0.95 0.44 -1.59
C ALA A 70 -0.06 0.73 -2.79
N ALA A 71 1.11 1.30 -2.55
CA ALA A 71 2.04 1.65 -3.61
C ALA A 71 3.43 1.10 -3.32
N LEU A 72 4.17 0.81 -4.39
CA LEU A 72 5.56 0.38 -4.33
C LEU A 72 6.44 1.40 -5.05
N TYR A 73 7.38 1.99 -4.33
CA TYR A 73 8.33 2.94 -4.90
C TYR A 73 9.73 2.31 -4.86
N PRO A 74 10.23 1.78 -5.99
CA PRO A 74 11.52 1.11 -6.01
C PRO A 74 12.68 2.10 -6.04
N PHE A 75 13.77 1.72 -5.36
CA PHE A 75 15.06 2.41 -5.38
C PHE A 75 16.09 1.38 -5.78
N SER A 76 16.21 1.18 -7.10
CA SER A 76 16.96 0.05 -7.66
C SER A 76 18.42 0.06 -7.32
N THR A 77 19.03 1.24 -7.20
CA THR A 77 20.44 1.37 -6.89
C THR A 77 20.80 0.74 -5.54
N GLU A 78 19.95 0.94 -4.54
CA GLU A 78 20.16 0.38 -3.20
C GLU A 78 19.42 -0.94 -3.01
N LYS A 79 18.75 -1.43 -4.04
CA LYS A 79 17.97 -2.67 -4.03
C LYS A 79 16.92 -2.66 -2.92
N ALA A 80 16.27 -1.53 -2.74
CA ALA A 80 15.24 -1.33 -1.73
C ALA A 80 14.00 -0.73 -2.37
N ALA A 81 12.87 -0.83 -1.67
CA ALA A 81 11.63 -0.19 -2.10
C ALA A 81 10.87 0.33 -0.91
N GLU A 82 10.07 1.36 -1.13
CA GLU A 82 9.16 1.88 -0.11
C GLU A 82 7.76 1.34 -0.36
N LEU A 83 7.13 0.80 0.69
CA LEU A 83 5.71 0.53 0.71
C LEU A 83 5.04 1.80 1.22
N ALA A 84 4.20 2.41 0.41
CA ALA A 84 3.60 3.70 0.73
C ALA A 84 2.09 3.66 0.48
N CYS A 85 1.38 4.63 1.02
CA CYS A 85 -0.05 4.84 0.76
C CYS A 85 -0.92 3.62 1.07
N LEU A 86 -0.54 2.82 2.05
CA LEU A 86 -1.38 1.70 2.47
C LEU A 86 -2.62 2.25 3.17
N ALA A 87 -3.77 2.04 2.57
CA ALA A 87 -5.03 2.55 3.10
C ALA A 87 -6.14 1.56 2.80
N VAL A 88 -7.03 1.36 3.78
CA VAL A 88 -8.20 0.50 3.64
C VAL A 88 -9.39 1.26 4.21
N MET A 89 -10.53 1.21 3.54
CA MET A 89 -11.74 1.85 4.04
C MET A 89 -12.05 1.36 5.45
N PRO A 90 -12.50 2.24 6.35
CA PRO A 90 -12.75 1.86 7.75
C PRO A 90 -13.62 0.62 7.92
N ASP A 91 -14.66 0.48 7.10
CA ASP A 91 -15.56 -0.66 7.18
C ASP A 91 -14.91 -1.98 6.82
N PHE A 92 -13.75 -1.95 6.16
CA PHE A 92 -13.06 -3.15 5.69
C PHE A 92 -11.71 -3.38 6.38
N ARG A 93 -11.39 -2.62 7.43
CA ARG A 93 -10.07 -2.72 8.07
C ARG A 93 -9.81 -4.06 8.73
N ARG A 94 -10.85 -4.80 9.09
CA ARG A 94 -10.71 -6.11 9.72
C ARG A 94 -10.90 -7.26 8.75
N SER A 95 -10.96 -6.97 7.45
CA SER A 95 -11.19 -7.99 6.42
C SER A 95 -9.90 -8.69 5.99
N GLY A 96 -8.73 -8.21 6.42
CA GLY A 96 -7.45 -8.76 5.98
C GLY A 96 -6.91 -8.13 4.71
N TYR A 97 -7.57 -7.13 4.16
CA TYR A 97 -7.13 -6.51 2.91
C TYR A 97 -5.81 -5.77 3.06
N GLY A 98 -5.57 -5.15 4.22
CA GLY A 98 -4.29 -4.50 4.47
C GLY A 98 -3.13 -5.47 4.39
N GLU A 99 -3.29 -6.65 5.00
CA GLU A 99 -2.26 -7.67 4.95
C GLU A 99 -2.08 -8.23 3.54
N GLN A 100 -3.18 -8.44 2.81
CA GLN A 100 -3.10 -8.90 1.42
C GLN A 100 -2.36 -7.90 0.55
N LEU A 101 -2.63 -6.61 0.73
CA LEU A 101 -1.93 -5.56 0.00
C LEU A 101 -0.44 -5.55 0.34
N CYS A 102 -0.10 -5.66 1.62
CA CYS A 102 1.29 -5.70 2.05
C CYS A 102 2.03 -6.88 1.43
N ASN A 103 1.42 -8.06 1.47
CA ASN A 103 2.01 -9.26 0.87
C ASN A 103 2.17 -9.12 -0.64
N HIS A 104 1.21 -8.49 -1.29
CA HIS A 104 1.28 -8.26 -2.73
C HIS A 104 2.44 -7.32 -3.09
N ILE A 105 2.63 -6.26 -2.32
CA ILE A 105 3.73 -5.33 -2.53
C ILE A 105 5.07 -6.03 -2.31
N GLU A 106 5.18 -6.88 -1.28
CA GLU A 106 6.38 -7.69 -1.07
C GLU A 106 6.68 -8.57 -2.28
N ALA A 107 5.65 -9.23 -2.82
CA ALA A 107 5.82 -10.10 -3.97
C ALA A 107 6.31 -9.32 -5.18
N ARG A 108 5.76 -8.12 -5.40
CA ARG A 108 6.22 -7.26 -6.49
C ARG A 108 7.68 -6.85 -6.31
N ALA A 109 8.05 -6.50 -5.08
CA ALA A 109 9.44 -6.11 -4.79
C ALA A 109 10.40 -7.26 -5.03
N LYS A 110 10.01 -8.48 -4.64
CA LYS A 110 10.82 -9.68 -4.89
C LYS A 110 10.98 -9.95 -6.38
N LYS A 111 9.93 -9.75 -7.17
CA LYS A 111 10.02 -9.91 -8.62
C LYS A 111 11.00 -8.93 -9.24
N LEU A 112 11.14 -7.75 -8.66
CA LEU A 112 12.10 -6.75 -9.11
C LEU A 112 13.51 -7.01 -8.56
N LYS A 113 13.67 -8.11 -7.81
CA LYS A 113 14.95 -8.53 -7.20
C LYS A 113 15.48 -7.52 -6.20
N LEU A 114 14.57 -6.82 -5.55
CA LEU A 114 14.91 -5.92 -4.46
C LEU A 114 15.12 -6.74 -3.19
N LYS A 115 15.96 -6.24 -2.28
CA LYS A 115 16.40 -7.01 -1.13
C LYS A 115 15.76 -6.60 0.19
N ARG A 116 15.14 -5.43 0.22
CA ARG A 116 14.48 -4.97 1.42
C ARG A 116 13.34 -4.03 1.07
N LEU A 117 12.38 -3.99 1.98
CA LEU A 117 11.22 -3.14 1.89
C LEU A 117 11.21 -2.25 3.13
N PHE A 118 10.98 -0.96 2.98
CA PHE A 118 10.87 -0.07 4.12
C PHE A 118 9.54 0.68 4.10
N VAL A 119 9.11 1.11 5.28
CA VAL A 119 7.93 1.95 5.45
C VAL A 119 8.28 3.12 6.35
N LEU A 120 7.62 4.24 6.11
CA LEU A 120 7.71 5.42 6.96
C LEU A 120 6.32 5.64 7.54
N THR A 121 6.19 5.55 8.86
CA THR A 121 4.89 5.63 9.49
C THR A 121 4.94 6.49 10.73
N THR A 122 3.86 7.21 10.99
CA THR A 122 3.71 8.03 12.20
C THR A 122 2.82 7.36 13.23
N ARG A 123 1.92 6.44 12.83
CA ARG A 123 0.89 5.92 13.73
C ARG A 123 0.72 4.41 13.72
N THR A 124 1.23 3.72 12.68
CA THR A 124 0.92 2.30 12.50
C THR A 124 2.13 1.40 12.61
N ALA A 125 3.18 1.85 13.31
CA ALA A 125 4.42 1.09 13.44
C ALA A 125 4.16 -0.32 13.97
N HIS A 126 3.32 -0.44 14.99
CA HIS A 126 3.04 -1.73 15.62
C HIS A 126 2.45 -2.74 14.62
N TRP A 127 1.55 -2.27 13.77
CA TRP A 127 0.93 -3.11 12.75
C TRP A 127 1.98 -3.71 11.82
N PHE A 128 2.97 -2.90 11.41
CA PHE A 128 4.05 -3.36 10.54
C PHE A 128 5.01 -4.28 11.28
N ILE A 129 5.32 -3.99 12.54
CA ILE A 129 6.20 -4.82 13.34
C ILE A 129 5.63 -6.23 13.47
N GLU A 130 4.33 -6.34 13.67
CA GLU A 130 3.65 -7.64 13.73
C GLU A 130 3.81 -8.43 12.43
N ARG A 131 4.10 -7.77 11.33
CA ARG A 131 4.24 -8.40 10.01
C ARG A 131 5.69 -8.54 9.55
N GLY A 132 6.61 -8.43 10.50
CA GLY A 132 8.01 -8.74 10.24
C GLY A 132 8.90 -7.55 9.97
N PHE A 133 8.39 -6.34 10.07
CA PHE A 133 9.22 -5.14 9.95
C PHE A 133 9.91 -4.87 11.29
N ALA A 134 11.09 -4.27 11.23
CA ALA A 134 11.85 -3.92 12.43
C ALA A 134 12.24 -2.45 12.39
N ASP A 135 12.37 -1.87 13.57
CA ASP A 135 12.83 -0.49 13.70
C ASP A 135 14.17 -0.30 13.01
N ALA A 136 14.32 0.82 12.31
CA ALA A 136 15.55 1.20 11.66
C ALA A 136 15.73 2.71 11.77
N GLY A 137 16.89 3.21 11.43
CA GLY A 137 17.15 4.64 11.44
C GLY A 137 17.00 5.24 10.06
N VAL A 138 16.97 6.57 10.02
CA VAL A 138 16.91 7.32 8.76
C VAL A 138 18.08 6.93 7.84
N ASN A 139 19.20 6.54 8.42
CA ASN A 139 20.39 6.12 7.67
C ASN A 139 20.17 4.87 6.84
N GLU A 140 19.13 4.07 7.16
CA GLU A 140 18.79 2.87 6.41
C GLU A 140 17.99 3.18 5.14
N LEU A 141 17.55 4.42 4.98
CA LEU A 141 16.81 4.83 3.79
C LEU A 141 17.75 5.01 2.60
N PRO A 142 17.29 4.72 1.37
CA PRO A 142 18.03 5.11 0.18
C PRO A 142 18.30 6.61 0.18
N GLU A 143 19.43 7.00 -0.39
CA GLU A 143 19.87 8.40 -0.35
C GLU A 143 18.79 9.34 -0.89
N ALA A 144 18.19 9.01 -2.03
CA ALA A 144 17.17 9.85 -2.63
C ALA A 144 15.96 10.01 -1.69
N ARG A 145 15.60 8.96 -0.95
CA ARG A 145 14.46 9.03 -0.04
C ARG A 145 14.82 9.76 1.24
N ARG A 146 16.08 9.63 1.68
CA ARG A 146 16.57 10.30 2.88
C ARG A 146 16.48 11.82 2.73
N GLU A 147 16.78 12.32 1.54
CA GLU A 147 16.69 13.75 1.25
C GLU A 147 15.28 14.29 1.35
N LEU A 148 14.28 13.43 1.16
CA LEU A 148 12.87 13.79 1.24
C LEU A 148 12.26 13.52 2.61
N TYR A 149 13.04 13.02 3.56
CA TYR A 149 12.52 12.70 4.88
C TYR A 149 12.10 13.97 5.61
N ASN A 150 10.87 13.97 6.12
CA ASN A 150 10.34 15.13 6.83
C ASN A 150 10.53 14.94 8.33
N LEU A 151 11.52 15.63 8.89
CA LEU A 151 11.83 15.54 10.31
C LEU A 151 10.69 16.04 11.20
N GLN A 152 9.91 17.01 10.71
CA GLN A 152 8.79 17.53 11.48
C GLN A 152 7.68 16.51 11.64
N ARG A 153 7.53 15.65 10.65
CA ARG A 153 6.54 14.58 10.69
C ARG A 153 6.98 13.47 11.66
N ARG A 154 8.28 13.34 11.85
CA ARG A 154 8.89 12.35 12.77
C ARG A 154 8.40 10.93 12.52
N SER A 155 8.35 10.53 11.26
CA SER A 155 8.00 9.16 10.90
C SER A 155 9.03 8.18 11.45
N LYS A 156 8.55 7.05 11.91
CA LYS A 156 9.44 5.93 12.21
C LYS A 156 9.80 5.24 10.90
N VAL A 157 11.05 4.78 10.82
CA VAL A 157 11.54 4.00 9.70
C VAL A 157 11.55 2.54 10.11
N LEU A 158 10.84 1.71 9.36
CA LEU A 158 10.80 0.27 9.60
C LEU A 158 11.27 -0.45 8.34
N VAL A 159 12.03 -1.53 8.51
CA VAL A 159 12.61 -2.26 7.39
C VAL A 159 12.32 -3.75 7.54
N LYS A 160 12.06 -4.40 6.40
CA LYS A 160 11.89 -5.84 6.32
C LYS A 160 12.77 -6.39 5.21
N ALA A 161 13.60 -7.39 5.55
CA ALA A 161 14.40 -8.10 4.54
C ALA A 161 13.48 -8.97 3.69
N LEU A 162 13.72 -8.97 2.40
CA LEU A 162 12.92 -9.75 1.45
C LEU A 162 13.58 -11.08 1.09
#